data_02df456b7925880cddc9c69b3c575476
#
_entry.id   02df456b7925880cddc9c69b3c575476
#
_cell.length_a   1.000
_cell.length_b   1.000
_cell.length_c   1.000
_cell.angle_alpha   90.00
_cell.angle_beta   90.00
_cell.angle_gamma   90.00
#
_symmetry.space_group_name_H-M   'P 1'
#
loop_
_entity.id
_entity.type
_entity.pdbx_description
1 polymer ?
#
loop_
_entity_poly.entity_id
_entity_poly.type
_entity_poly.pdbx_seq_one_letter_code
_entity_poly.pdbx_strand_id
1 'polypeptide(L)'
;SRDMSTAALASTGQTIRFMLDDKAPAMGELSRTSGDLNEDIPFAINVTKAGFLQGQHAKMKIYLNGPSEGLTLSGQNLSKETGLYNEPIYVLDIPSFSATQFTLMAHATEEWSGTVQVDICDADGNEVAYGGRASFAFPANNSQDDIAALKAIAEANPLNSDLQNFISSKDYLKDRTQSDGYNVGVTWNAESPSRVKSFFIKDYRTHTVSDMKDIGSLSGLEDLRLTGTRLKSLDLSALTKLRQLNMDDNDSLTWFTVKLPSPLPEYFNLYGSTRVIAGTPVDDYNAYAAKGEEIDLSAYATVGGVKSIYTWFLNDRTTGKRTEATMPMVSGKEGAFVFSGKPGEYYICEITNSNYDNWRMYTPQIKVARNSDSYSPADIAGLKKLATDNPN
;
A
#
# COMPACT_ATOMS: atom_id res chain seq x y z
N SER A 1 -14.56 42.06 -19.55
CA SER A 1 -13.14 41.76 -19.49
C SER A 1 -12.33 42.99 -19.86
N ARG A 2 -11.63 43.56 -18.90
CA ARG A 2 -10.67 44.64 -19.19
C ARG A 2 -9.39 44.00 -19.67
N ASP A 3 -9.02 44.35 -20.91
CA ASP A 3 -7.75 44.02 -21.52
C ASP A 3 -6.66 44.81 -20.79
N MET A 4 -6.00 44.20 -19.82
CA MET A 4 -4.84 44.80 -19.15
C MET A 4 -3.57 44.35 -19.86
N SER A 5 -3.37 44.85 -21.07
CA SER A 5 -2.11 44.72 -21.78
C SER A 5 -1.07 45.68 -21.19
N THR A 6 -0.05 45.12 -20.53
CA THR A 6 1.19 45.80 -20.10
C THR A 6 1.03 47.16 -19.40
N ALA A 7 1.04 47.15 -18.08
CA ALA A 7 1.34 48.34 -17.28
C ALA A 7 2.87 48.43 -17.08
N ALA A 8 3.54 49.40 -17.71
CA ALA A 8 4.92 49.75 -17.41
C ALA A 8 4.96 50.66 -16.18
N LEU A 9 5.49 50.19 -15.08
CA LEU A 9 5.84 50.99 -13.92
C LEU A 9 7.31 51.42 -14.07
N ALA A 10 7.48 52.59 -14.64
CA ALA A 10 8.79 53.20 -14.79
C ALA A 10 9.18 53.97 -13.53
N SER A 11 9.85 53.32 -12.56
CA SER A 11 10.57 54.07 -11.51
C SER A 11 12.02 53.63 -11.31
N THR A 12 12.44 52.50 -11.89
CA THR A 12 13.83 52.00 -11.76
C THR A 12 14.37 51.35 -13.03
N GLY A 13 13.73 51.56 -14.20
CA GLY A 13 14.11 50.90 -15.46
C GLY A 13 13.72 49.43 -15.54
N GLN A 14 12.95 48.91 -14.59
CA GLN A 14 12.42 47.55 -14.64
C GLN A 14 11.00 47.57 -15.26
N THR A 15 10.79 46.73 -16.26
CA THR A 15 9.47 46.48 -16.84
C THR A 15 8.82 45.29 -16.09
N ILE A 16 7.73 45.59 -15.38
CA ILE A 16 6.91 44.52 -14.79
C ILE A 16 5.87 44.07 -15.81
N ARG A 17 5.94 42.82 -16.24
CA ARG A 17 4.93 42.23 -17.14
C ARG A 17 3.86 41.55 -16.32
N PHE A 18 2.63 42.02 -16.38
CA PHE A 18 1.46 41.29 -15.89
C PHE A 18 0.89 40.46 -17.04
N MET A 19 0.76 39.16 -16.81
CA MET A 19 0.17 38.26 -17.79
C MET A 19 -1.18 37.74 -17.27
N LEU A 20 -2.15 37.65 -18.16
CA LEU A 20 -3.40 36.98 -17.89
C LEU A 20 -3.19 35.47 -18.06
N ASP A 21 -3.68 34.65 -17.15
CA ASP A 21 -3.52 33.20 -17.17
C ASP A 21 -3.95 32.52 -18.46
N ASP A 22 -4.94 33.12 -19.17
CA ASP A 22 -5.42 32.62 -20.46
C ASP A 22 -4.45 32.81 -21.62
N LYS A 23 -3.44 33.69 -21.47
CA LYS A 23 -2.38 33.94 -22.47
C LYS A 23 -1.05 33.30 -22.15
N ALA A 24 -0.87 32.79 -20.94
CA ALA A 24 0.36 32.12 -20.54
C ALA A 24 0.54 30.75 -21.25
N PRO A 25 1.78 30.35 -21.53
CA PRO A 25 2.05 29.00 -21.98
C PRO A 25 1.70 28.00 -20.86
N ALA A 26 1.36 26.76 -21.23
CA ALA A 26 1.04 25.71 -20.30
C ALA A 26 1.58 24.35 -20.76
N MET A 27 1.94 23.51 -19.79
CA MET A 27 2.32 22.13 -20.01
C MET A 27 1.23 21.18 -19.47
N GLY A 28 1.17 20.01 -20.04
CA GLY A 28 0.49 18.86 -19.43
C GLY A 28 1.27 18.35 -18.22
N GLU A 29 0.67 17.41 -17.51
CA GLU A 29 1.31 16.78 -16.37
C GLU A 29 2.61 16.09 -16.81
N LEU A 30 3.71 16.37 -16.08
CA LEU A 30 4.99 15.73 -16.34
C LEU A 30 4.97 14.30 -15.82
N SER A 31 5.29 13.33 -16.67
CA SER A 31 5.24 11.91 -16.30
C SER A 31 6.33 11.54 -15.30
N ARG A 32 6.00 10.70 -14.34
CA ARG A 32 7.02 10.03 -13.52
C ARG A 32 7.90 9.18 -14.44
N THR A 33 9.21 9.22 -14.22
CA THR A 33 10.16 8.47 -15.01
C THR A 33 10.99 7.56 -14.11
N SER A 34 11.14 6.32 -14.53
CA SER A 34 11.99 5.34 -13.86
C SER A 34 12.56 4.38 -14.90
N GLY A 35 13.72 3.81 -14.61
CA GLY A 35 14.39 2.85 -15.48
C GLY A 35 15.59 2.22 -14.82
N ASP A 36 16.24 1.33 -15.52
CA ASP A 36 17.46 0.67 -15.07
C ASP A 36 18.69 1.57 -15.27
N LEU A 37 19.73 1.30 -14.49
CA LEU A 37 21.00 2.02 -14.65
C LEU A 37 21.64 1.70 -16.00
N ASN A 38 22.36 2.68 -16.54
CA ASN A 38 23.07 2.61 -17.83
C ASN A 38 22.16 2.38 -19.05
N GLU A 39 20.88 2.72 -18.92
CA GLU A 39 19.94 2.76 -20.03
C GLU A 39 19.45 4.19 -20.31
N ASP A 40 19.18 4.47 -21.58
CA ASP A 40 18.58 5.74 -22.01
C ASP A 40 17.06 5.63 -21.90
N ILE A 41 16.49 6.29 -20.91
CA ILE A 41 15.05 6.25 -20.63
C ILE A 41 14.38 7.50 -21.17
N PRO A 42 13.46 7.39 -22.14
CA PRO A 42 12.75 8.53 -22.68
C PRO A 42 11.75 9.11 -21.68
N PHE A 43 11.68 10.44 -21.62
CA PHE A 43 10.58 11.14 -20.96
C PHE A 43 10.08 12.29 -21.82
N ALA A 44 8.80 12.58 -21.73
CA ALA A 44 8.13 13.56 -22.55
C ALA A 44 7.80 14.82 -21.76
N ILE A 45 8.06 15.96 -22.36
CA ILE A 45 7.58 17.28 -21.93
C ILE A 45 6.49 17.70 -22.92
N ASN A 46 5.24 17.72 -22.47
CA ASN A 46 4.10 18.00 -23.34
C ASN A 46 3.61 19.43 -23.15
N VAL A 47 3.88 20.31 -24.11
CA VAL A 47 3.33 21.66 -24.13
C VAL A 47 1.91 21.62 -24.69
N THR A 48 0.92 21.88 -23.84
CA THR A 48 -0.49 21.88 -24.23
C THR A 48 -0.99 23.19 -24.79
N LYS A 49 -0.27 24.28 -24.47
CA LYS A 49 -0.60 25.64 -24.93
C LYS A 49 0.68 26.48 -25.07
N ALA A 50 0.90 27.05 -26.19
CA ALA A 50 2.07 27.94 -26.42
C ALA A 50 1.86 29.34 -25.85
N GLY A 51 0.61 29.81 -25.78
CA GLY A 51 0.28 31.14 -25.27
C GLY A 51 0.93 32.25 -26.07
N PHE A 52 1.42 33.27 -25.37
CA PHE A 52 2.09 34.41 -26.02
C PHE A 52 3.47 34.05 -26.62
N LEU A 53 4.02 32.88 -26.31
CA LEU A 53 5.27 32.38 -26.88
C LEU A 53 5.08 31.69 -28.24
N GLN A 54 3.85 31.55 -28.74
CA GLN A 54 3.59 30.91 -30.03
C GLN A 54 4.46 31.49 -31.15
N GLY A 55 5.29 30.62 -31.75
CA GLY A 55 6.22 31.02 -32.83
C GLY A 55 7.42 31.87 -32.40
N GLN A 56 7.56 32.17 -31.09
CA GLN A 56 8.69 32.93 -30.57
C GLN A 56 9.85 31.99 -30.20
N HIS A 57 11.06 32.53 -30.15
CA HIS A 57 12.19 31.85 -29.53
C HIS A 57 11.94 31.77 -28.01
N ALA A 58 12.08 30.59 -27.44
CA ALA A 58 11.87 30.31 -26.04
C ALA A 58 12.87 29.28 -25.53
N LYS A 59 12.91 29.08 -24.22
CA LYS A 59 13.74 28.09 -23.58
C LYS A 59 12.90 27.34 -22.56
N MET A 60 13.31 26.10 -22.22
CA MET A 60 12.87 25.42 -21.00
C MET A 60 14.07 25.17 -20.13
N LYS A 61 13.97 25.55 -18.86
CA LYS A 61 14.95 25.20 -17.83
C LYS A 61 14.49 23.96 -17.09
N ILE A 62 15.38 23.00 -16.97
CA ILE A 62 15.09 21.70 -16.35
C ILE A 62 16.05 21.53 -15.17
N TYR A 63 15.49 21.41 -13.99
CA TYR A 63 16.22 21.31 -12.72
C TYR A 63 16.11 19.87 -12.20
N LEU A 64 17.25 19.34 -11.77
CA LEU A 64 17.34 18.05 -11.10
C LEU A 64 17.42 18.28 -9.60
N ASN A 65 16.35 18.01 -8.88
CA ASN A 65 16.28 18.14 -7.43
C ASN A 65 16.48 16.77 -6.78
N GLY A 66 17.74 16.35 -6.68
CA GLY A 66 18.19 15.06 -6.14
C GLY A 66 19.69 15.07 -5.95
N PRO A 67 20.37 13.91 -5.93
CA PRO A 67 21.83 13.84 -5.94
C PRO A 67 22.44 14.67 -7.08
N SER A 68 23.55 15.34 -6.81
CA SER A 68 24.22 16.24 -7.78
C SER A 68 24.85 15.50 -8.95
N GLU A 69 25.09 14.21 -8.79
CA GLU A 69 25.74 13.31 -9.75
C GLU A 69 24.84 12.10 -10.02
N GLY A 70 25.24 11.26 -10.97
CA GLY A 70 24.56 10.00 -11.27
C GLY A 70 23.45 10.09 -12.32
N LEU A 71 22.81 11.25 -12.58
CA LEU A 71 21.79 11.43 -13.62
C LEU A 71 22.20 12.49 -14.63
N THR A 72 22.11 12.16 -15.91
CA THR A 72 22.30 13.09 -17.02
C THR A 72 21.07 13.11 -17.92
N LEU A 73 20.79 14.29 -18.51
CA LEU A 73 19.79 14.44 -19.54
C LEU A 73 20.44 14.68 -20.88
N SER A 74 19.86 14.15 -21.95
CA SER A 74 20.29 14.39 -23.33
C SER A 74 19.09 14.59 -24.26
N GLY A 75 19.32 15.29 -25.35
CA GLY A 75 18.31 15.55 -26.36
C GLY A 75 18.79 16.60 -27.37
N GLN A 76 18.03 16.75 -28.46
CA GLN A 76 18.33 17.75 -29.44
C GLN A 76 18.15 19.16 -28.84
N ASN A 77 19.10 20.05 -29.09
CA ASN A 77 19.13 21.44 -28.60
C ASN A 77 19.15 21.55 -27.05
N LEU A 78 19.54 20.49 -26.35
CA LEU A 78 19.71 20.52 -24.93
C LEU A 78 21.18 20.83 -24.57
N SER A 79 21.38 21.83 -23.71
CA SER A 79 22.66 22.20 -23.15
C SER A 79 22.62 22.05 -21.60
N LYS A 80 23.81 21.96 -20.99
CA LYS A 80 23.95 21.93 -19.54
C LYS A 80 24.67 23.19 -19.09
N GLU A 81 24.08 23.89 -18.15
CA GLU A 81 24.62 25.08 -17.49
C GLU A 81 24.87 24.79 -16.00
N THR A 82 25.63 25.65 -15.35
CA THR A 82 25.86 25.58 -13.90
C THR A 82 25.08 26.72 -13.23
N GLY A 83 24.23 26.36 -12.27
CA GLY A 83 23.46 27.33 -11.49
C GLY A 83 24.29 28.04 -10.42
N LEU A 84 23.65 28.92 -9.67
CA LEU A 84 24.28 29.78 -8.65
C LEU A 84 24.90 28.99 -7.48
N TYR A 85 24.36 27.83 -7.18
CA TYR A 85 24.81 26.94 -6.09
C TYR A 85 25.58 25.73 -6.63
N ASN A 86 26.13 25.84 -7.85
CA ASN A 86 26.86 24.79 -8.56
C ASN A 86 26.03 23.58 -8.96
N GLU A 87 24.68 23.70 -8.94
CA GLU A 87 23.75 22.69 -9.42
C GLU A 87 23.68 22.65 -10.95
N PRO A 88 23.49 21.47 -11.55
CA PRO A 88 23.29 21.35 -13.00
C PRO A 88 21.89 21.84 -13.39
N ILE A 89 21.84 22.75 -14.36
CA ILE A 89 20.60 23.20 -15.00
C ILE A 89 20.69 22.80 -16.47
N TYR A 90 19.69 22.07 -16.97
CA TYR A 90 19.58 21.75 -18.37
C TYR A 90 18.69 22.80 -19.07
N VAL A 91 19.13 23.28 -20.22
CA VAL A 91 18.43 24.29 -20.99
C VAL A 91 18.11 23.71 -22.36
N LEU A 92 16.83 23.54 -22.65
CA LEU A 92 16.33 23.16 -23.96
C LEU A 92 16.03 24.44 -24.74
N ASP A 93 16.79 24.67 -25.82
CA ASP A 93 16.63 25.83 -26.73
C ASP A 93 15.57 25.51 -27.79
N ILE A 94 14.57 26.41 -27.94
CA ILE A 94 13.40 26.19 -28.79
C ILE A 94 13.24 27.38 -29.70
N PRO A 95 13.80 27.35 -30.94
CA PRO A 95 13.78 28.48 -31.87
C PRO A 95 12.37 28.98 -32.24
N SER A 96 11.38 28.08 -32.25
CA SER A 96 9.98 28.41 -32.52
C SER A 96 9.07 27.60 -31.57
N PHE A 97 8.62 28.24 -30.51
CA PHE A 97 7.81 27.62 -29.49
C PHE A 97 6.38 27.34 -29.96
N SER A 98 5.89 26.13 -29.70
CA SER A 98 4.54 25.71 -30.09
C SER A 98 3.99 24.66 -29.12
N ALA A 99 2.68 24.47 -29.16
CA ALA A 99 2.04 23.34 -28.46
C ALA A 99 2.45 22.03 -29.15
N THR A 100 3.41 21.33 -28.54
CA THR A 100 3.98 20.06 -29.05
C THR A 100 4.63 19.29 -27.93
N GLN A 101 5.02 18.06 -28.21
CA GLN A 101 5.76 17.19 -27.28
C GLN A 101 7.26 17.26 -27.61
N PHE A 102 8.05 17.47 -26.56
CA PHE A 102 9.51 17.31 -26.59
C PHE A 102 9.88 16.02 -25.89
N THR A 103 10.75 15.23 -26.50
CA THR A 103 11.25 13.99 -25.90
C THR A 103 12.73 14.16 -25.58
N LEU A 104 13.07 13.94 -24.33
CA LEU A 104 14.44 13.90 -23.83
C LEU A 104 14.76 12.50 -23.29
N MET A 105 16.04 12.20 -23.14
CA MET A 105 16.52 10.97 -22.54
C MET A 105 17.13 11.25 -21.17
N ALA A 106 16.79 10.42 -20.19
CA ALA A 106 17.42 10.39 -18.89
C ALA A 106 18.32 9.17 -18.82
N HIS A 107 19.59 9.37 -18.45
CA HIS A 107 20.59 8.32 -18.31
C HIS A 107 21.21 8.38 -16.92
N ALA A 108 20.97 7.33 -16.13
CA ALA A 108 21.54 7.20 -14.80
C ALA A 108 22.69 6.19 -14.78
N THR A 109 23.86 6.64 -14.32
CA THR A 109 25.03 5.77 -14.14
C THR A 109 25.16 5.22 -12.74
N GLU A 110 24.46 5.84 -11.77
CA GLU A 110 24.40 5.47 -10.37
C GLU A 110 22.95 5.60 -9.88
N GLU A 111 22.67 5.04 -8.72
CA GLU A 111 21.35 5.21 -8.10
C GLU A 111 21.00 6.69 -7.97
N TRP A 112 19.86 7.06 -8.52
CA TRP A 112 19.37 8.41 -8.46
C TRP A 112 17.87 8.45 -8.15
N SER A 113 17.50 9.22 -7.15
CA SER A 113 16.10 9.44 -6.80
C SER A 113 15.89 10.91 -6.46
N GLY A 114 14.88 11.50 -7.07
CA GLY A 114 14.59 12.91 -6.86
C GLY A 114 13.41 13.37 -7.70
N THR A 115 13.33 14.70 -7.89
CA THR A 115 12.31 15.30 -8.77
C THR A 115 12.96 16.08 -9.89
N VAL A 116 12.36 16.02 -11.07
CA VAL A 116 12.68 16.88 -12.21
C VAL A 116 11.62 17.96 -12.30
N GLN A 117 12.04 19.21 -12.32
CA GLN A 117 11.19 20.38 -12.49
C GLN A 117 11.49 21.01 -13.85
N VAL A 118 10.46 21.45 -14.54
CA VAL A 118 10.57 22.17 -15.82
C VAL A 118 9.91 23.52 -15.68
N ASP A 119 10.63 24.57 -16.11
CA ASP A 119 10.10 25.92 -16.19
C ASP A 119 10.19 26.43 -17.63
N ILE A 120 9.13 27.10 -18.11
CA ILE A 120 9.09 27.71 -19.43
C ILE A 120 9.62 29.12 -19.32
N CYS A 121 10.58 29.47 -20.19
CA CYS A 121 11.28 30.73 -20.18
C CYS A 121 11.15 31.43 -21.54
N ASP A 122 11.29 32.76 -21.53
CA ASP A 122 11.49 33.55 -22.75
C ASP A 122 12.88 33.31 -23.40
N ALA A 123 13.19 33.98 -24.52
CA ALA A 123 14.46 33.83 -25.21
C ALA A 123 15.68 34.22 -24.35
N ASP A 124 15.50 35.16 -23.42
CA ASP A 124 16.54 35.64 -22.51
C ASP A 124 16.73 34.69 -21.28
N GLY A 125 15.86 33.68 -21.16
CA GLY A 125 15.90 32.72 -20.07
C GLY A 125 15.19 33.17 -18.80
N ASN A 126 14.33 34.19 -18.86
CA ASN A 126 13.47 34.58 -17.75
C ASN A 126 12.25 33.65 -17.68
N GLU A 127 11.96 33.13 -16.49
CA GLU A 127 10.81 32.28 -16.28
C GLU A 127 9.51 33.05 -16.56
N VAL A 128 8.64 32.46 -17.37
CA VAL A 128 7.34 33.01 -17.75
C VAL A 128 6.19 32.11 -17.37
N ALA A 129 6.44 30.83 -17.14
CA ALA A 129 5.47 29.88 -16.57
C ALA A 129 6.18 28.69 -15.92
N TYR A 130 5.59 28.24 -14.83
CA TYR A 130 5.93 26.95 -14.23
C TYR A 130 5.37 25.82 -15.08
N GLY A 131 6.25 24.93 -15.54
CA GLY A 131 5.84 23.83 -16.42
C GLY A 131 5.40 22.58 -15.67
N GLY A 132 5.99 22.28 -14.54
CA GLY A 132 5.63 21.10 -13.74
C GLY A 132 6.80 20.41 -13.07
N ARG A 133 6.48 19.41 -12.28
CA ARG A 133 7.44 18.58 -11.55
C ARG A 133 7.03 17.11 -11.60
N ALA A 134 7.98 16.21 -11.75
CA ALA A 134 7.76 14.77 -11.65
C ALA A 134 8.88 14.06 -10.88
N SER A 135 8.56 12.92 -10.28
CA SER A 135 9.54 12.06 -9.63
C SER A 135 10.30 11.24 -10.68
N PHE A 136 11.62 11.17 -10.53
CA PHE A 136 12.49 10.30 -11.29
C PHE A 136 13.18 9.35 -10.33
N ALA A 137 13.25 8.06 -10.69
CA ALA A 137 13.87 7.03 -9.88
C ALA A 137 14.63 6.02 -10.75
N PHE A 138 15.92 5.92 -10.51
CA PHE A 138 16.82 4.95 -11.12
C PHE A 138 17.47 4.18 -9.97
N PRO A 139 16.84 3.07 -9.54
CA PRO A 139 17.34 2.32 -8.41
C PRO A 139 18.65 1.61 -8.75
N ALA A 140 19.47 1.42 -7.73
CA ALA A 140 20.60 0.52 -7.81
C ALA A 140 20.13 -0.88 -8.20
N ASN A 141 20.98 -1.65 -8.83
CA ASN A 141 20.85 -3.02 -9.32
C ASN A 141 19.89 -3.91 -8.50
N ASN A 142 18.60 -3.73 -8.67
CA ASN A 142 17.56 -4.46 -7.95
C ASN A 142 17.45 -5.90 -8.45
N SER A 143 17.28 -6.84 -7.56
CA SER A 143 17.12 -8.26 -7.86
C SER A 143 15.99 -8.49 -8.85
N GLN A 144 16.28 -9.09 -9.99
CA GLN A 144 15.28 -9.44 -11.00
C GLN A 144 14.31 -10.52 -10.49
N ASP A 145 14.78 -11.40 -9.60
CA ASP A 145 13.91 -12.41 -8.96
C ASP A 145 12.87 -11.74 -8.04
N ASP A 146 13.29 -10.73 -7.26
CA ASP A 146 12.37 -9.99 -6.41
C ASP A 146 11.36 -9.17 -7.23
N ILE A 147 11.82 -8.55 -8.32
CA ILE A 147 10.94 -7.84 -9.26
C ILE A 147 9.93 -8.81 -9.88
N ALA A 148 10.36 -10.01 -10.27
CA ALA A 148 9.46 -11.03 -10.81
C ALA A 148 8.42 -11.47 -9.78
N ALA A 149 8.81 -11.66 -8.52
CA ALA A 149 7.88 -12.01 -7.43
C ALA A 149 6.84 -10.91 -7.18
N LEU A 150 7.25 -9.63 -7.14
CA LEU A 150 6.32 -8.49 -6.98
C LEU A 150 5.30 -8.43 -8.14
N LYS A 151 5.75 -8.65 -9.37
CA LYS A 151 4.88 -8.72 -10.55
C LYS A 151 3.92 -9.90 -10.48
N ALA A 152 4.38 -11.08 -10.06
CA ALA A 152 3.55 -12.27 -9.91
C ALA A 152 2.44 -12.06 -8.86
N ILE A 153 2.73 -11.37 -7.74
CA ILE A 153 1.72 -10.98 -6.74
C ILE A 153 0.66 -10.08 -7.37
N ALA A 154 1.05 -9.08 -8.16
CA ALA A 154 0.10 -8.18 -8.81
C ALA A 154 -0.74 -8.91 -9.88
N GLU A 155 -0.14 -9.77 -10.69
CA GLU A 155 -0.84 -10.59 -11.69
C GLU A 155 -1.86 -11.54 -11.04
N ALA A 156 -1.56 -12.08 -9.86
CA ALA A 156 -2.48 -12.93 -9.11
C ALA A 156 -3.66 -12.15 -8.51
N ASN A 157 -3.56 -10.81 -8.42
CA ASN A 157 -4.57 -9.92 -7.84
C ASN A 157 -5.03 -8.83 -8.83
N PRO A 158 -5.60 -9.17 -9.99
CA PRO A 158 -5.90 -8.21 -11.05
C PRO A 158 -6.97 -7.17 -10.68
N LEU A 159 -7.77 -7.44 -9.66
CA LEU A 159 -8.81 -6.54 -9.18
C LEU A 159 -8.30 -5.48 -8.20
N ASN A 160 -7.07 -5.63 -7.69
CA ASN A 160 -6.48 -4.64 -6.80
C ASN A 160 -5.81 -3.52 -7.59
N SER A 161 -6.48 -2.37 -7.68
CA SER A 161 -6.01 -1.22 -8.46
C SER A 161 -4.68 -0.64 -7.95
N ASP A 162 -4.43 -0.70 -6.63
CA ASP A 162 -3.19 -0.17 -6.05
C ASP A 162 -1.98 -1.03 -6.46
N LEU A 163 -2.12 -2.38 -6.46
CA LEU A 163 -1.10 -3.28 -6.98
C LEU A 163 -0.89 -3.11 -8.49
N GLN A 164 -1.96 -2.95 -9.28
CA GLN A 164 -1.85 -2.72 -10.71
C GLN A 164 -1.12 -1.39 -11.01
N ASN A 165 -1.45 -0.33 -10.29
CA ASN A 165 -0.77 0.97 -10.41
C ASN A 165 0.70 0.88 -9.96
N PHE A 166 0.98 0.17 -8.86
CA PHE A 166 2.34 -0.04 -8.35
C PHE A 166 3.26 -0.69 -9.39
N ILE A 167 2.73 -1.65 -10.17
CA ILE A 167 3.51 -2.29 -11.24
C ILE A 167 3.57 -1.43 -12.51
N SER A 168 2.45 -0.88 -12.97
CA SER A 168 2.41 -0.11 -14.22
C SER A 168 3.21 1.18 -14.17
N SER A 169 3.25 1.84 -13.01
CA SER A 169 4.07 3.04 -12.78
C SER A 169 5.53 2.73 -12.41
N LYS A 170 5.91 1.44 -12.36
CA LYS A 170 7.25 0.96 -11.92
C LYS A 170 7.64 1.47 -10.52
N ASP A 171 6.66 1.74 -9.68
CA ASP A 171 6.87 2.22 -8.31
C ASP A 171 7.58 1.19 -7.40
N TYR A 172 7.61 -0.06 -7.82
CA TYR A 172 8.37 -1.13 -7.18
C TYR A 172 9.91 -0.95 -7.29
N LEU A 173 10.39 -0.06 -8.15
CA LEU A 173 11.83 0.19 -8.33
C LEU A 173 12.42 1.17 -7.31
N LYS A 174 11.60 1.80 -6.49
CA LYS A 174 12.03 2.80 -5.51
C LYS A 174 11.47 2.52 -4.13
N ASP A 175 12.13 3.06 -3.11
CA ASP A 175 11.65 2.98 -1.75
C ASP A 175 10.33 3.72 -1.58
N ARG A 176 9.37 3.02 -0.98
CA ARG A 176 8.08 3.56 -0.55
C ARG A 176 7.74 2.99 0.81
N THR A 177 7.42 3.86 1.74
CA THR A 177 7.03 3.50 3.09
C THR A 177 5.55 3.76 3.35
N GLN A 178 4.99 3.15 4.39
CA GLN A 178 3.60 3.41 4.77
C GLN A 178 3.34 4.86 5.20
N SER A 179 4.35 5.52 5.76
CA SER A 179 4.29 6.92 6.20
C SER A 179 4.07 7.89 5.04
N ASP A 180 4.41 7.49 3.82
CA ASP A 180 4.26 8.32 2.63
C ASP A 180 2.81 8.32 2.07
N GLY A 181 1.88 7.64 2.76
CA GLY A 181 0.46 7.61 2.40
C GLY A 181 0.08 6.60 1.31
N TYR A 182 1.01 5.76 0.87
CA TYR A 182 0.74 4.73 -0.13
C TYR A 182 0.01 3.51 0.47
N ASN A 183 -0.73 2.80 -0.37
CA ASN A 183 -1.38 1.53 -0.03
C ASN A 183 -0.51 0.31 -0.36
N VAL A 184 0.44 0.45 -1.27
CA VAL A 184 1.40 -0.59 -1.65
C VAL A 184 2.78 0.02 -1.76
N GLY A 185 3.79 -0.64 -1.22
CA GLY A 185 5.17 -0.19 -1.35
C GLY A 185 6.19 -1.21 -0.87
N VAL A 186 7.43 -0.95 -1.27
CA VAL A 186 8.61 -1.73 -0.92
C VAL A 186 9.73 -0.82 -0.47
N THR A 187 10.68 -1.36 0.29
CA THR A 187 12.01 -0.78 0.43
C THR A 187 13.05 -1.82 0.07
N TRP A 188 14.18 -1.37 -0.44
CA TRP A 188 15.29 -2.20 -0.86
C TRP A 188 16.43 -2.14 0.16
N ASN A 189 17.22 -3.22 0.27
CA ASN A 189 18.43 -3.21 1.09
C ASN A 189 19.64 -2.68 0.27
N ALA A 190 20.78 -2.52 0.94
CA ALA A 190 22.00 -2.02 0.31
C ALA A 190 22.89 -3.14 -0.29
N GLU A 191 22.37 -4.34 -0.46
CA GLU A 191 23.10 -5.45 -1.09
C GLU A 191 23.21 -5.22 -2.62
N SER A 192 24.10 -5.93 -3.29
CA SER A 192 24.22 -5.89 -4.74
C SER A 192 24.14 -7.32 -5.31
N PRO A 193 23.09 -7.68 -6.04
CA PRO A 193 21.88 -6.89 -6.29
C PRO A 193 21.08 -6.63 -5.02
N SER A 194 20.44 -5.45 -4.95
CA SER A 194 19.55 -5.09 -3.85
C SER A 194 18.36 -6.05 -3.78
N ARG A 195 18.00 -6.47 -2.57
CA ARG A 195 16.85 -7.34 -2.30
C ARG A 195 15.73 -6.53 -1.63
N VAL A 196 14.49 -6.92 -1.87
CA VAL A 196 13.35 -6.35 -1.14
C VAL A 196 13.53 -6.59 0.36
N LYS A 197 13.63 -5.50 1.12
CA LYS A 197 13.79 -5.50 2.57
C LYS A 197 12.46 -5.42 3.30
N SER A 198 11.56 -4.54 2.85
CA SER A 198 10.21 -4.46 3.38
C SER A 198 9.17 -4.47 2.25
N PHE A 199 8.01 -5.05 2.51
CA PHE A 199 6.87 -5.03 1.60
C PHE A 199 5.59 -4.83 2.39
N PHE A 200 4.71 -3.94 1.91
CA PHE A 200 3.41 -3.73 2.53
C PHE A 200 2.28 -3.58 1.52
N ILE A 201 1.12 -4.07 1.92
CA ILE A 201 -0.16 -3.90 1.23
C ILE A 201 -1.22 -3.50 2.27
N LYS A 202 -1.93 -2.40 2.01
CA LYS A 202 -3.12 -1.96 2.76
C LYS A 202 -4.35 -2.15 1.86
N ASP A 203 -5.11 -3.20 2.12
CA ASP A 203 -6.27 -3.57 1.28
C ASP A 203 -7.64 -3.40 2.00
N TYR A 204 -7.65 -2.74 3.15
CA TYR A 204 -8.84 -2.58 4.01
C TYR A 204 -10.00 -1.80 3.35
N ARG A 205 -9.80 -1.19 2.18
CA ARG A 205 -10.86 -0.49 1.43
C ARG A 205 -11.50 -1.35 0.37
N THR A 206 -10.73 -2.19 -0.28
CA THR A 206 -11.14 -2.95 -1.45
C THR A 206 -11.26 -4.44 -1.18
N HIS A 207 -10.48 -4.98 -0.24
CA HIS A 207 -10.47 -6.39 0.13
C HIS A 207 -10.37 -7.31 -1.10
N THR A 208 -9.48 -6.98 -2.03
CA THR A 208 -9.33 -7.68 -3.32
C THR A 208 -8.06 -8.53 -3.41
N VAL A 209 -7.11 -8.35 -2.47
CA VAL A 209 -5.89 -9.17 -2.41
C VAL A 209 -6.23 -10.53 -1.82
N SER A 210 -6.13 -11.57 -2.63
CA SER A 210 -6.49 -12.94 -2.27
C SER A 210 -5.38 -13.98 -2.48
N ASP A 211 -4.26 -13.59 -3.10
CA ASP A 211 -3.14 -14.47 -3.39
C ASP A 211 -1.82 -13.70 -3.25
N MET A 212 -0.87 -14.28 -2.52
CA MET A 212 0.50 -13.77 -2.38
C MET A 212 1.48 -14.69 -3.13
N LYS A 213 1.14 -15.00 -4.37
CA LYS A 213 1.94 -15.85 -5.24
C LYS A 213 3.42 -15.42 -5.23
N ASP A 214 4.29 -16.39 -5.08
CA ASP A 214 5.75 -16.20 -5.10
C ASP A 214 6.32 -15.29 -3.99
N ILE A 215 5.55 -14.93 -2.96
CA ILE A 215 6.04 -14.12 -1.82
C ILE A 215 7.30 -14.74 -1.19
N GLY A 216 7.41 -16.07 -1.16
CA GLY A 216 8.55 -16.82 -0.63
C GLY A 216 9.85 -16.56 -1.38
N SER A 217 9.80 -16.03 -2.61
CA SER A 217 10.99 -15.68 -3.41
C SER A 217 11.66 -14.38 -2.94
N LEU A 218 10.97 -13.55 -2.14
CA LEU A 218 11.53 -12.32 -1.55
C LEU A 218 12.47 -12.65 -0.39
N SER A 219 13.55 -13.36 -0.67
CA SER A 219 14.47 -13.95 0.34
C SER A 219 15.22 -12.93 1.20
N GLY A 220 15.21 -11.66 0.81
CA GLY A 220 15.74 -10.53 1.58
C GLY A 220 14.76 -9.89 2.54
N LEU A 221 13.48 -10.34 2.54
CA LEU A 221 12.41 -9.68 3.28
C LEU A 221 12.59 -9.79 4.79
N GLU A 222 12.63 -8.64 5.46
CA GLU A 222 12.73 -8.49 6.91
C GLU A 222 11.44 -7.96 7.55
N ASP A 223 10.64 -7.17 6.83
CA ASP A 223 9.38 -6.59 7.30
C ASP A 223 8.27 -6.84 6.27
N LEU A 224 7.23 -7.57 6.66
CA LEU A 224 6.03 -7.81 5.86
C LEU A 224 4.80 -7.28 6.58
N ARG A 225 4.01 -6.46 5.87
CA ARG A 225 2.75 -5.93 6.38
C ARG A 225 1.64 -6.12 5.37
N LEU A 226 0.67 -6.93 5.74
CA LEU A 226 -0.52 -7.23 4.95
C LEU A 226 -1.75 -6.85 5.77
N THR A 227 -2.50 -5.83 5.36
CA THR A 227 -3.66 -5.34 6.11
C THR A 227 -4.92 -5.44 5.29
N GLY A 228 -5.96 -6.05 5.86
CA GLY A 228 -7.30 -6.07 5.28
C GLY A 228 -7.47 -6.94 4.05
N THR A 229 -6.61 -7.95 3.84
CA THR A 229 -6.66 -8.82 2.67
C THR A 229 -7.73 -9.90 2.79
N ARG A 230 -8.03 -10.58 1.67
CA ARG A 230 -8.89 -11.78 1.61
C ARG A 230 -8.09 -13.08 1.48
N LEU A 231 -6.87 -13.09 1.96
CA LEU A 231 -6.03 -14.30 1.93
C LEU A 231 -6.69 -15.43 2.73
N LYS A 232 -6.78 -16.61 2.14
CA LYS A 232 -7.26 -17.84 2.81
C LYS A 232 -6.11 -18.66 3.36
N SER A 233 -4.93 -18.49 2.80
CA SER A 233 -3.70 -19.13 3.25
C SER A 233 -2.49 -18.28 2.89
N LEU A 234 -1.37 -18.48 3.60
CA LEU A 234 -0.13 -17.76 3.36
C LEU A 234 1.06 -18.64 3.74
N ASP A 235 1.99 -18.85 2.82
CA ASP A 235 3.21 -19.60 3.07
C ASP A 235 4.41 -18.65 3.13
N LEU A 236 4.92 -18.41 4.32
CA LEU A 236 6.08 -17.57 4.61
C LEU A 236 7.30 -18.40 5.01
N SER A 237 7.22 -19.73 4.92
CA SER A 237 8.27 -20.63 5.43
C SER A 237 9.65 -20.43 4.80
N ALA A 238 9.71 -19.90 3.58
CA ALA A 238 10.97 -19.58 2.89
C ALA A 238 11.61 -18.24 3.34
N LEU A 239 10.88 -17.38 4.06
CA LEU A 239 11.32 -16.04 4.44
C LEU A 239 12.13 -16.04 5.74
N THR A 240 13.30 -16.69 5.73
CA THR A 240 14.12 -16.91 6.93
C THR A 240 14.74 -15.64 7.54
N LYS A 241 14.73 -14.52 6.81
CA LYS A 241 15.17 -13.19 7.30
C LYS A 241 14.03 -12.36 7.89
N LEU A 242 12.78 -12.85 7.87
CA LEU A 242 11.62 -12.10 8.32
C LEU A 242 11.68 -11.86 9.84
N ARG A 243 11.71 -10.59 10.24
CA ARG A 243 11.80 -10.14 11.64
C ARG A 243 10.53 -9.47 12.12
N GLN A 244 9.81 -8.81 11.22
CA GLN A 244 8.55 -8.13 11.52
C GLN A 244 7.44 -8.64 10.61
N LEU A 245 6.34 -9.06 11.22
CA LEU A 245 5.15 -9.51 10.50
C LEU A 245 3.92 -8.86 11.09
N ASN A 246 3.25 -8.04 10.27
CA ASN A 246 1.96 -7.45 10.62
C ASN A 246 0.91 -7.95 9.61
N MET A 247 -0.15 -8.58 10.12
CA MET A 247 -1.24 -9.14 9.32
C MET A 247 -2.61 -8.70 9.86
N ASP A 248 -2.76 -7.41 10.16
CA ASP A 248 -4.00 -6.86 10.69
C ASP A 248 -5.19 -7.03 9.72
N ASP A 249 -6.38 -7.26 10.26
CA ASP A 249 -7.64 -7.38 9.51
C ASP A 249 -7.65 -8.46 8.41
N ASN A 250 -6.93 -9.56 8.61
CA ASN A 250 -6.95 -10.74 7.72
C ASN A 250 -7.84 -11.85 8.29
N ASP A 251 -9.14 -11.65 8.26
CA ASP A 251 -10.15 -12.46 8.95
C ASP A 251 -10.18 -13.97 8.60
N SER A 252 -9.60 -14.34 7.46
CA SER A 252 -9.58 -15.74 6.99
C SER A 252 -8.29 -16.48 7.31
N LEU A 253 -7.26 -15.80 7.82
CA LEU A 253 -6.00 -16.43 8.18
C LEU A 253 -6.05 -17.00 9.61
N THR A 254 -5.53 -18.21 9.78
CA THR A 254 -5.50 -18.93 11.05
C THR A 254 -4.15 -19.61 11.27
N TRP A 255 -3.89 -20.14 12.47
CA TRP A 255 -2.69 -20.97 12.74
C TRP A 255 -2.52 -22.14 11.76
N PHE A 256 -3.61 -22.62 11.14
CA PHE A 256 -3.59 -23.74 10.21
C PHE A 256 -3.37 -23.34 8.76
N THR A 257 -3.61 -22.08 8.44
CA THR A 257 -3.55 -21.58 7.05
C THR A 257 -2.33 -20.71 6.79
N VAL A 258 -1.57 -20.36 7.83
CA VAL A 258 -0.30 -19.63 7.70
C VAL A 258 0.86 -20.52 8.07
N LYS A 259 1.82 -20.68 7.16
CA LYS A 259 3.10 -21.32 7.46
C LYS A 259 4.12 -20.23 7.76
N LEU A 260 4.62 -20.21 8.96
CA LEU A 260 5.60 -19.26 9.43
C LEU A 260 7.04 -19.71 9.13
N PRO A 261 7.99 -18.77 9.00
CA PRO A 261 9.39 -19.11 8.82
C PRO A 261 10.00 -19.65 10.14
N SER A 262 11.15 -20.30 10.02
CA SER A 262 11.98 -20.68 11.15
C SER A 262 13.34 -19.99 11.00
N PRO A 263 13.79 -19.16 11.97
CA PRO A 263 13.11 -18.82 13.24
C PRO A 263 11.83 -17.99 13.03
N LEU A 264 10.99 -17.95 14.06
CA LEU A 264 9.80 -17.08 14.07
C LEU A 264 10.20 -15.60 14.05
N PRO A 265 9.41 -14.72 13.44
CA PRO A 265 9.63 -13.29 13.48
C PRO A 265 9.73 -12.75 14.93
N GLU A 266 10.64 -11.83 15.17
CA GLU A 266 10.81 -11.20 16.48
C GLU A 266 9.60 -10.39 16.92
N TYR A 267 8.94 -9.76 15.95
CA TYR A 267 7.74 -8.96 16.15
C TYR A 267 6.58 -9.50 15.31
N PHE A 268 5.49 -9.78 16.01
CA PHE A 268 4.27 -10.36 15.44
C PHE A 268 3.09 -9.50 15.82
N ASN A 269 2.35 -8.97 14.85
CA ASN A 269 1.09 -8.27 15.11
C ASN A 269 -0.01 -8.83 14.20
N LEU A 270 -1.07 -9.32 14.83
CA LEU A 270 -2.24 -9.91 14.18
C LEU A 270 -3.52 -9.40 14.84
N TYR A 271 -3.59 -8.09 15.01
CA TYR A 271 -4.76 -7.46 15.59
C TYR A 271 -5.92 -7.46 14.59
N GLY A 272 -7.10 -7.85 15.06
CA GLY A 272 -8.31 -7.91 14.21
C GLY A 272 -8.43 -9.17 13.33
N SER A 273 -7.38 -9.97 13.28
CA SER A 273 -7.36 -11.20 12.48
C SER A 273 -8.02 -12.34 13.25
N THR A 274 -8.87 -13.05 12.59
CA THR A 274 -9.46 -14.32 12.94
C THR A 274 -10.80 -14.31 13.65
N ARG A 275 -11.79 -14.49 12.83
CA ARG A 275 -13.14 -14.83 13.23
C ARG A 275 -13.27 -16.36 13.20
N VAL A 276 -13.02 -16.98 14.33
CA VAL A 276 -13.03 -18.44 14.42
C VAL A 276 -14.28 -18.90 15.11
N ILE A 277 -15.33 -19.16 14.35
CA ILE A 277 -16.43 -20.04 14.81
C ILE A 277 -16.88 -20.89 13.64
N ALA A 278 -16.67 -22.21 13.74
CA ALA A 278 -17.18 -23.13 12.74
C ALA A 278 -18.72 -23.13 12.76
N GLY A 279 -19.34 -22.84 11.60
CA GLY A 279 -20.77 -23.00 11.39
C GLY A 279 -21.68 -21.91 11.96
N THR A 280 -21.13 -20.79 12.45
CA THR A 280 -21.96 -19.66 12.92
C THR A 280 -21.95 -18.53 11.90
N PRO A 281 -23.13 -18.03 11.45
CA PRO A 281 -23.18 -16.84 10.60
C PRO A 281 -22.57 -15.65 11.34
N VAL A 282 -21.64 -14.97 10.72
CA VAL A 282 -20.99 -13.78 11.25
C VAL A 282 -21.47 -12.59 10.43
N ASP A 283 -22.16 -11.68 11.07
CA ASP A 283 -22.47 -10.36 10.57
C ASP A 283 -21.27 -9.47 10.86
N ASP A 284 -20.62 -8.92 9.86
CA ASP A 284 -19.41 -8.08 9.85
C ASP A 284 -18.43 -8.23 11.04
N TYR A 285 -18.93 -8.23 12.29
CA TYR A 285 -18.13 -8.32 13.52
C TYR A 285 -18.80 -9.12 14.64
N ASN A 286 -20.00 -9.65 14.42
CA ASN A 286 -20.79 -10.28 15.47
C ASN A 286 -21.25 -11.68 15.06
N ALA A 287 -21.21 -12.59 16.02
CA ALA A 287 -21.94 -13.85 15.97
C ALA A 287 -23.11 -13.80 16.95
N TYR A 288 -24.11 -14.64 16.72
CA TYR A 288 -25.27 -14.74 17.58
C TYR A 288 -25.39 -16.17 18.10
N ALA A 289 -25.57 -16.33 19.41
CA ALA A 289 -25.77 -17.62 20.03
C ALA A 289 -26.94 -17.58 20.99
N ALA A 290 -27.71 -18.65 21.03
CA ALA A 290 -28.73 -18.86 22.04
C ALA A 290 -28.12 -19.43 23.31
N LYS A 291 -28.75 -19.14 24.47
CA LYS A 291 -28.36 -19.78 25.72
C LYS A 291 -28.52 -21.32 25.62
N GLY A 292 -27.49 -22.05 26.00
CA GLY A 292 -27.44 -23.48 25.86
C GLY A 292 -26.91 -24.00 24.52
N GLU A 293 -26.64 -23.10 23.57
CA GLU A 293 -26.07 -23.46 22.28
C GLU A 293 -24.59 -23.83 22.43
N GLU A 294 -24.13 -24.84 21.66
CA GLU A 294 -22.73 -25.23 21.63
C GLU A 294 -21.95 -24.26 20.73
N ILE A 295 -20.87 -23.69 21.28
CA ILE A 295 -19.84 -22.96 20.54
C ILE A 295 -18.66 -23.90 20.36
N ASP A 296 -18.46 -24.40 19.16
CA ASP A 296 -17.42 -25.38 18.85
C ASP A 296 -16.13 -24.71 18.35
N LEU A 297 -15.13 -24.66 19.24
CA LEU A 297 -13.77 -24.19 18.95
C LEU A 297 -12.77 -25.35 19.04
N SER A 298 -13.23 -26.60 19.05
CA SER A 298 -12.41 -27.80 19.28
C SER A 298 -11.33 -28.00 18.19
N ALA A 299 -11.51 -27.44 17.00
CA ALA A 299 -10.49 -27.42 15.94
C ALA A 299 -9.17 -26.77 16.39
N TYR A 300 -9.22 -25.88 17.39
CA TYR A 300 -8.06 -25.17 17.94
C TYR A 300 -7.56 -25.79 19.27
N ALA A 301 -8.15 -26.88 19.73
CA ALA A 301 -7.83 -27.46 21.05
C ALA A 301 -6.38 -27.93 21.16
N THR A 302 -5.80 -28.42 20.07
CA THR A 302 -4.41 -28.86 20.04
C THR A 302 -3.78 -28.46 18.73
N VAL A 303 -2.67 -27.74 18.79
CA VAL A 303 -1.92 -27.26 17.61
C VAL A 303 -0.45 -27.68 17.78
N GLY A 304 0.08 -28.43 16.81
CA GLY A 304 1.45 -28.92 16.88
C GLY A 304 1.74 -29.76 18.13
N GLY A 305 0.76 -30.51 18.63
CA GLY A 305 0.86 -31.32 19.84
C GLY A 305 0.73 -30.56 21.18
N VAL A 306 0.56 -29.24 21.14
CA VAL A 306 0.41 -28.37 22.31
C VAL A 306 -1.05 -27.98 22.48
N LYS A 307 -1.56 -28.08 23.70
CA LYS A 307 -2.93 -27.67 24.04
C LYS A 307 -3.07 -26.19 24.07
N SER A 308 -4.19 -25.71 23.52
CA SER A 308 -4.57 -24.31 23.56
C SER A 308 -5.31 -23.93 24.83
N ILE A 309 -5.23 -22.66 25.20
CA ILE A 309 -5.93 -22.10 26.36
C ILE A 309 -7.04 -21.21 25.84
N TYR A 310 -8.24 -21.34 26.37
CA TYR A 310 -9.42 -20.57 26.04
C TYR A 310 -9.77 -19.65 27.21
N THR A 311 -9.80 -18.35 26.94
CA THR A 311 -10.20 -17.35 27.95
C THR A 311 -11.41 -16.59 27.43
N TRP A 312 -12.52 -16.71 28.11
CA TRP A 312 -13.75 -16.00 27.78
C TRP A 312 -13.81 -14.65 28.48
N PHE A 313 -14.27 -13.64 27.77
CA PHE A 313 -14.48 -12.30 28.28
C PHE A 313 -15.88 -11.81 28.01
N LEU A 314 -16.48 -11.18 29.02
CA LEU A 314 -17.63 -10.30 28.86
C LEU A 314 -17.11 -8.93 28.45
N ASN A 315 -17.56 -8.43 27.32
CA ASN A 315 -17.16 -7.13 26.77
C ASN A 315 -18.25 -6.09 27.04
N ASP A 316 -17.96 -5.14 27.90
CA ASP A 316 -18.84 -3.99 28.14
C ASP A 316 -18.62 -2.95 27.03
N ARG A 317 -19.60 -2.81 26.13
CA ARG A 317 -19.52 -1.87 25.01
C ARG A 317 -19.57 -0.41 25.42
N THR A 318 -20.10 -0.11 26.59
CA THR A 318 -20.23 1.28 27.08
C THR A 318 -18.89 1.80 27.60
N THR A 319 -18.16 0.93 28.31
CA THR A 319 -16.89 1.31 28.94
C THR A 319 -15.67 0.77 28.20
N GLY A 320 -15.85 -0.14 27.22
CA GLY A 320 -14.77 -0.87 26.55
C GLY A 320 -14.04 -1.87 27.44
N LYS A 321 -14.50 -2.04 28.68
CA LYS A 321 -13.85 -2.93 29.66
C LYS A 321 -14.18 -4.39 29.34
N ARG A 322 -13.15 -5.23 29.35
CA ARG A 322 -13.26 -6.69 29.32
C ARG A 322 -13.13 -7.25 30.72
N THR A 323 -14.04 -8.14 31.08
CA THR A 323 -14.02 -8.87 32.36
C THR A 323 -14.04 -10.36 32.04
N GLU A 324 -13.16 -11.12 32.66
CA GLU A 324 -13.11 -12.58 32.46
C GLU A 324 -14.45 -13.21 32.86
N ALA A 325 -14.92 -14.13 32.02
CA ALA A 325 -16.20 -14.82 32.17
C ALA A 325 -15.98 -16.32 32.14
N THR A 326 -16.83 -17.05 32.85
CA THR A 326 -16.81 -18.53 32.85
C THR A 326 -17.83 -19.03 31.82
N MET A 327 -17.36 -19.87 30.88
CA MET A 327 -18.20 -20.56 29.92
C MET A 327 -18.04 -22.07 30.14
N PRO A 328 -19.13 -22.82 30.47
CA PRO A 328 -19.04 -24.25 30.71
C PRO A 328 -18.52 -24.98 29.45
N MET A 329 -17.56 -25.88 29.64
CA MET A 329 -17.06 -26.74 28.58
C MET A 329 -18.03 -27.93 28.37
N VAL A 330 -18.19 -28.35 27.13
CA VAL A 330 -18.95 -29.55 26.78
C VAL A 330 -18.18 -30.78 27.31
N SER A 331 -18.88 -31.65 28.06
CA SER A 331 -18.25 -32.83 28.63
C SER A 331 -17.61 -33.72 27.57
N GLY A 332 -16.32 -34.02 27.73
CA GLY A 332 -15.56 -34.89 26.84
C GLY A 332 -15.16 -34.26 25.51
N LYS A 333 -15.44 -32.95 25.30
CA LYS A 333 -15.07 -32.23 24.06
C LYS A 333 -14.26 -30.97 24.38
N GLU A 334 -12.96 -31.13 24.41
CA GLU A 334 -12.05 -29.99 24.66
C GLU A 334 -12.19 -28.91 23.57
N GLY A 335 -12.31 -27.65 24.00
CA GLY A 335 -12.52 -26.50 23.08
C GLY A 335 -13.95 -26.29 22.60
N ALA A 336 -14.92 -27.08 23.07
CA ALA A 336 -16.33 -26.84 22.85
C ALA A 336 -17.01 -26.35 24.15
N PHE A 337 -17.88 -25.34 24.04
CA PHE A 337 -18.49 -24.64 25.16
C PHE A 337 -20.00 -24.58 25.05
N VAL A 338 -20.69 -24.66 26.16
CA VAL A 338 -22.13 -24.40 26.24
C VAL A 338 -22.31 -22.91 26.52
N PHE A 339 -22.87 -22.20 25.58
CA PHE A 339 -23.04 -20.75 25.72
C PHE A 339 -24.01 -20.39 26.84
N SER A 340 -23.54 -19.65 27.83
CA SER A 340 -24.29 -19.31 29.03
C SER A 340 -24.53 -17.82 29.21
N GLY A 341 -24.32 -17.01 28.13
CA GLY A 341 -24.49 -15.57 28.14
C GLY A 341 -25.91 -15.11 28.45
N LYS A 342 -26.06 -13.85 28.87
CA LYS A 342 -27.34 -13.21 29.15
C LYS A 342 -27.75 -12.25 28.05
N PRO A 343 -29.03 -12.05 27.80
CA PRO A 343 -29.52 -11.06 26.84
C PRO A 343 -28.91 -9.68 27.05
N GLY A 344 -28.41 -9.07 25.96
CA GLY A 344 -27.75 -7.75 25.99
C GLY A 344 -26.25 -7.77 26.29
N GLU A 345 -25.69 -8.90 26.69
CA GLU A 345 -24.26 -9.07 26.92
C GLU A 345 -23.53 -9.49 25.63
N TYR A 346 -22.23 -9.21 25.60
CA TYR A 346 -21.34 -9.51 24.48
C TYR A 346 -20.15 -10.30 24.99
N TYR A 347 -19.89 -11.42 24.35
CA TYR A 347 -18.81 -12.30 24.77
C TYR A 347 -17.79 -12.44 23.64
N ILE A 348 -16.53 -12.64 24.02
CA ILE A 348 -15.43 -12.96 23.11
C ILE A 348 -14.58 -14.03 23.76
N CYS A 349 -14.14 -15.00 22.97
CA CYS A 349 -13.15 -15.98 23.42
C CYS A 349 -11.80 -15.64 22.80
N GLU A 350 -10.79 -15.52 23.65
CA GLU A 350 -9.39 -15.49 23.27
C GLU A 350 -8.84 -16.92 23.32
N ILE A 351 -8.15 -17.34 22.26
CA ILE A 351 -7.49 -18.64 22.18
C ILE A 351 -5.99 -18.39 22.06
N THR A 352 -5.22 -18.93 22.98
CA THR A 352 -3.76 -18.84 22.99
C THR A 352 -3.13 -20.22 22.91
N ASN A 353 -1.92 -20.28 22.32
CA ASN A 353 -1.14 -21.51 22.24
C ASN A 353 0.35 -21.14 22.34
N SER A 354 1.11 -21.87 23.16
CA SER A 354 2.53 -21.55 23.36
C SER A 354 3.42 -21.78 22.14
N ASN A 355 2.92 -22.45 21.10
CA ASN A 355 3.60 -22.48 19.80
C ASN A 355 3.52 -21.14 19.06
N TYR A 356 2.64 -20.23 19.50
CA TYR A 356 2.35 -18.95 18.88
C TYR A 356 2.18 -17.85 19.95
N ASP A 357 3.16 -17.64 20.81
CA ASP A 357 3.08 -16.74 21.98
C ASP A 357 2.57 -15.34 21.65
N ASN A 358 2.87 -14.83 20.45
CA ASN A 358 2.48 -13.50 20.01
C ASN A 358 1.28 -13.51 19.03
N TRP A 359 0.68 -14.67 18.78
CA TRP A 359 -0.47 -14.79 17.89
C TRP A 359 -1.69 -15.37 18.60
N ARG A 360 -2.56 -14.49 19.05
CA ARG A 360 -3.81 -14.86 19.70
C ARG A 360 -4.92 -14.93 18.66
N MET A 361 -5.76 -15.95 18.76
CA MET A 361 -6.96 -16.08 17.97
C MET A 361 -8.15 -15.56 18.78
N TYR A 362 -9.09 -14.86 18.13
CA TYR A 362 -10.29 -14.37 18.78
C TYR A 362 -11.53 -14.85 18.04
N THR A 363 -12.59 -15.16 18.78
CA THR A 363 -13.91 -15.26 18.18
C THR A 363 -14.42 -13.87 17.79
N PRO A 364 -15.38 -13.76 16.86
CA PRO A 364 -16.18 -12.55 16.76
C PRO A 364 -16.87 -12.24 18.09
N GLN A 365 -17.40 -11.05 18.26
CA GLN A 365 -18.25 -10.75 19.40
C GLN A 365 -19.52 -11.59 19.32
N ILE A 366 -19.73 -12.44 20.32
CA ILE A 366 -20.90 -13.30 20.40
C ILE A 366 -21.99 -12.55 21.19
N LYS A 367 -23.09 -12.25 20.53
CA LYS A 367 -24.26 -11.66 21.14
C LYS A 367 -25.26 -12.72 21.54
N VAL A 368 -25.86 -12.55 22.69
CA VAL A 368 -27.05 -13.34 23.01
C VAL A 368 -28.20 -12.84 22.15
N ALA A 369 -28.82 -13.73 21.38
CA ALA A 369 -30.01 -13.39 20.60
C ALA A 369 -31.11 -12.89 21.55
N ARG A 370 -31.62 -11.67 21.30
CA ARG A 370 -32.78 -11.18 22.04
C ARG A 370 -33.94 -12.16 21.81
N ASN A 371 -34.56 -12.66 22.90
CA ASN A 371 -35.63 -13.64 22.89
C ASN A 371 -35.19 -15.07 22.45
N SER A 372 -33.98 -15.50 22.82
CA SER A 372 -33.57 -16.91 22.63
C SER A 372 -34.53 -17.92 23.29
N ASP A 373 -35.32 -17.47 24.28
CA ASP A 373 -36.32 -18.30 24.95
C ASP A 373 -37.64 -18.46 24.11
N SER A 374 -37.81 -17.71 23.01
CA SER A 374 -38.97 -17.76 22.13
C SER A 374 -38.73 -18.46 20.79
N TYR A 375 -37.51 -18.77 20.44
CA TYR A 375 -37.19 -19.52 19.22
C TYR A 375 -36.74 -20.95 19.55
N SER A 376 -37.33 -21.92 18.87
CA SER A 376 -36.91 -23.30 19.05
C SER A 376 -35.48 -23.51 18.51
N PRO A 377 -34.69 -24.43 19.09
CA PRO A 377 -33.39 -24.82 18.52
C PRO A 377 -33.46 -25.23 17.04
N ALA A 378 -34.62 -25.76 16.61
CA ALA A 378 -34.88 -26.13 15.22
C ALA A 378 -35.02 -24.92 14.31
N ASP A 379 -35.66 -23.83 14.76
CA ASP A 379 -35.79 -22.58 14.00
C ASP A 379 -34.42 -21.91 13.80
N ILE A 380 -33.61 -21.90 14.87
CA ILE A 380 -32.23 -21.36 14.82
C ILE A 380 -31.36 -22.19 13.89
N ALA A 381 -31.46 -23.53 13.95
CA ALA A 381 -30.74 -24.43 13.03
C ALA A 381 -31.18 -24.23 11.58
N GLY A 382 -32.47 -24.01 11.32
CA GLY A 382 -33.03 -23.71 10.01
C GLY A 382 -32.49 -22.40 9.44
N LEU A 383 -32.42 -21.34 10.24
CA LEU A 383 -31.88 -20.03 9.83
C LEU A 383 -30.36 -20.12 9.55
N LYS A 384 -29.63 -20.87 10.38
CA LYS A 384 -28.18 -21.10 10.15
C LYS A 384 -27.93 -21.85 8.85
N LYS A 385 -28.75 -22.87 8.56
CA LYS A 385 -28.66 -23.63 7.30
C LYS A 385 -28.93 -22.73 6.10
N LEU A 386 -29.95 -21.86 6.18
CA LEU A 386 -30.29 -20.91 5.12
C LEU A 386 -29.11 -19.94 4.84
N ALA A 387 -28.44 -19.46 5.89
CA ALA A 387 -27.27 -18.59 5.74
C ALA A 387 -26.06 -19.32 5.15
N THR A 388 -25.89 -20.59 5.49
CA THR A 388 -24.81 -21.42 4.94
C THR A 388 -25.04 -21.78 3.46
N ASP A 389 -26.30 -22.02 3.10
CA ASP A 389 -26.69 -22.40 1.74
C ASP A 389 -26.74 -21.20 0.77
N ASN A 390 -26.69 -19.97 1.30
CA ASN A 390 -26.68 -18.71 0.55
C ASN A 390 -25.54 -17.79 1.03
N PRO A 391 -24.29 -18.15 0.80
CA PRO A 391 -23.17 -17.27 1.11
C PRO A 391 -23.18 -16.10 0.12
N ASN A 392 -23.27 -14.87 0.63
CA ASN A 392 -23.06 -13.63 -0.14
C ASN A 392 -21.61 -13.49 -0.57
#